data_f154c562ec2d184d65f6c7e017a02752
#
_entry.id   f154c562ec2d184d65f6c7e017a02752
#
_cell.length_a   1.000
_cell.length_b   1.000
_cell.length_c   1.000
_cell.angle_alpha   90.00
_cell.angle_beta   90.00
_cell.angle_gamma   90.00
#
_symmetry.space_group_name_H-M   'P 1'
#
loop_
_entity.id
_entity.type
_entity.pdbx_description
1 polymer ?
#
loop_
_entity_poly.entity_id
_entity_poly.type
_entity_poly.pdbx_seq_one_letter_code
_entity_poly.pdbx_strand_id
1 'polypeptide(L)'
;MRRKQLLFALTLFSTTSITAQEQAPMVLQYDRPADFFEESLPIGNGKLGALVYGGTDDNIIYLNDITFWTGKPVDRNLDKDAHTWIPKIREALFNEDYAQADSLQLHVQGPNSQFFQPLGTLHIKDLSLGAVRDYHRSLSLDSAIIKDRYMRDGKVVTREYFASNPDKLIAIRLRGDINCRIALTAQVPHQVKAIPTQLTMTGHATGDPQESIHFCTMISVKTDGETSASDSSLTITNAHEAILYIINETSFNGFDKHPVSQSAPYLENAANDIWHTQNDSFDGFYSRHLADYKSIYDRVRLCLSSDMSSSYEGPTDVLLKSYTDNGGQSRYLE
;
A
#
# COMPACT_ATOMS: atom_id res chain seq x y z
N MET A 1 -87.13 8.94 5.12
CA MET A 1 -85.81 9.61 5.43
C MET A 1 -84.84 8.54 5.91
N ARG A 2 -83.87 8.13 5.07
CA ARG A 2 -82.85 7.14 5.42
C ARG A 2 -81.51 7.89 5.63
N ARG A 3 -80.99 7.90 6.86
CA ARG A 3 -79.67 8.41 7.19
C ARG A 3 -78.60 7.39 6.76
N LYS A 4 -77.69 7.77 5.86
CA LYS A 4 -76.48 7.06 5.53
C LYS A 4 -75.42 7.42 6.54
N GLN A 5 -74.93 6.43 7.29
CA GLN A 5 -73.73 6.61 8.13
C GLN A 5 -72.52 6.35 7.26
N LEU A 6 -71.62 7.34 7.21
CA LEU A 6 -70.30 7.24 6.60
C LEU A 6 -69.35 6.71 7.68
N LEU A 7 -68.80 5.49 7.50
CA LEU A 7 -67.72 4.98 8.29
C LEU A 7 -66.39 5.55 7.69
N PHE A 8 -65.69 6.38 8.46
CA PHE A 8 -64.33 6.77 8.17
C PHE A 8 -63.38 5.70 8.75
N ALA A 9 -62.71 4.92 7.88
CA ALA A 9 -61.63 4.03 8.27
C ALA A 9 -60.32 4.84 8.37
N LEU A 10 -59.85 5.09 9.61
CA LEU A 10 -58.56 5.69 9.88
C LEU A 10 -57.47 4.64 9.76
N THR A 11 -56.75 4.59 8.62
CA THR A 11 -55.57 3.76 8.45
C THR A 11 -54.40 4.44 9.16
N LEU A 12 -54.00 3.92 10.32
CA LEU A 12 -52.74 4.30 10.98
C LEU A 12 -51.58 3.76 10.12
N PHE A 13 -50.92 4.65 9.41
CA PHE A 13 -49.56 4.36 8.90
C PHE A 13 -48.57 4.43 10.06
N SER A 14 -48.20 3.31 10.62
CA SER A 14 -47.02 3.21 11.49
C SER A 14 -45.78 3.39 10.62
N THR A 15 -45.21 4.58 10.60
CA THR A 15 -43.88 4.82 10.09
C THR A 15 -42.90 4.15 11.05
N THR A 16 -42.47 2.94 10.73
CA THR A 16 -41.30 2.36 11.33
C THR A 16 -40.10 3.19 10.84
N SER A 17 -39.64 4.08 11.71
CA SER A 17 -38.34 4.74 11.53
C SER A 17 -37.28 3.64 11.53
N ILE A 18 -36.77 3.27 10.36
CA ILE A 18 -35.55 2.49 10.25
C ILE A 18 -34.45 3.47 10.72
N THR A 19 -34.12 3.42 12.01
CA THR A 19 -32.90 4.03 12.50
C THR A 19 -31.75 3.33 11.79
N ALA A 20 -31.07 4.04 10.90
CA ALA A 20 -29.79 3.57 10.36
C ALA A 20 -28.88 3.32 11.57
N GLN A 21 -28.59 2.07 11.84
CA GLN A 21 -27.74 1.67 12.95
C GLN A 21 -26.33 2.18 12.62
N GLU A 22 -25.87 3.14 13.43
CA GLU A 22 -24.53 3.72 13.26
C GLU A 22 -23.49 2.60 13.41
N GLN A 23 -22.78 2.36 12.35
CA GLN A 23 -21.85 1.23 12.27
C GLN A 23 -20.53 1.62 12.93
N ALA A 24 -19.98 0.73 13.73
CA ALA A 24 -18.63 0.89 14.24
C ALA A 24 -17.63 1.04 13.07
N PRO A 25 -16.68 1.97 13.15
CA PRO A 25 -15.69 2.17 12.10
C PRO A 25 -14.84 0.91 11.93
N MET A 26 -14.58 0.55 10.67
CA MET A 26 -13.68 -0.55 10.31
C MET A 26 -12.23 -0.04 10.36
N VAL A 27 -11.54 -0.29 11.48
CA VAL A 27 -10.22 0.29 11.75
C VAL A 27 -9.28 -0.76 12.34
N LEU A 28 -8.11 -0.95 11.74
CA LEU A 28 -6.98 -1.61 12.40
C LEU A 28 -6.24 -0.56 13.24
N GLN A 29 -5.92 -0.86 14.50
CA GLN A 29 -5.29 0.10 15.40
C GLN A 29 -4.24 -0.54 16.29
N TYR A 30 -3.20 0.23 16.62
CA TYR A 30 -2.05 -0.19 17.41
C TYR A 30 -1.56 0.97 18.28
N ASP A 31 -1.00 0.65 19.44
CA ASP A 31 -0.44 1.61 20.41
C ASP A 31 1.10 1.68 20.39
N ARG A 32 1.71 1.03 19.41
CA ARG A 32 3.17 1.03 19.17
C ARG A 32 3.48 1.00 17.67
N PRO A 33 4.68 1.42 17.24
CA PRO A 33 5.18 1.15 15.89
C PRO A 33 5.21 -0.35 15.58
N ALA A 34 5.29 -0.71 14.29
CA ALA A 34 5.55 -2.07 13.89
C ALA A 34 7.00 -2.46 14.18
N ASP A 35 7.21 -3.64 14.75
CA ASP A 35 8.54 -4.20 15.00
C ASP A 35 9.00 -5.07 13.81
N PHE A 36 8.06 -5.67 13.07
CA PHE A 36 8.32 -6.53 11.93
C PHE A 36 7.28 -6.35 10.83
N PHE A 37 7.52 -7.01 9.69
CA PHE A 37 6.80 -6.81 8.43
C PHE A 37 5.28 -6.99 8.56
N GLU A 38 4.81 -8.03 9.24
CA GLU A 38 3.39 -8.39 9.35
C GLU A 38 2.59 -7.42 10.23
N GLU A 39 3.26 -6.62 11.06
CA GLU A 39 2.60 -5.58 11.85
C GLU A 39 2.47 -4.24 11.10
N SER A 40 3.14 -4.09 9.96
CA SER A 40 3.07 -2.87 9.15
C SER A 40 1.67 -2.68 8.56
N LEU A 41 1.28 -1.43 8.36
CA LEU A 41 -0.02 -1.09 7.77
C LEU A 41 0.11 -0.91 6.25
N PRO A 42 -0.71 -1.60 5.45
CA PRO A 42 -0.65 -1.51 3.98
C PRO A 42 -1.53 -0.39 3.43
N ILE A 43 -1.03 0.29 2.40
CA ILE A 43 -1.81 1.11 1.47
C ILE A 43 -1.46 0.74 0.04
N GLY A 44 -2.40 0.94 -0.89
CA GLY A 44 -2.15 0.65 -2.31
C GLY A 44 -3.23 1.21 -3.22
N ASN A 45 -2.87 1.45 -4.48
CA ASN A 45 -3.76 1.98 -5.51
C ASN A 45 -3.87 1.08 -6.76
N GLY A 46 -3.43 -0.18 -6.65
CA GLY A 46 -3.41 -1.12 -7.77
C GLY A 46 -2.13 -1.07 -8.63
N LYS A 47 -1.37 0.03 -8.61
CA LYS A 47 -0.04 0.16 -9.21
C LYS A 47 1.05 0.27 -8.16
N LEU A 48 0.95 1.26 -7.29
CA LEU A 48 1.85 1.50 -6.18
C LEU A 48 1.28 0.95 -4.89
N GLY A 49 2.16 0.45 -4.05
CA GLY A 49 1.84 0.02 -2.70
C GLY A 49 2.90 0.49 -1.71
N ALA A 50 2.51 0.60 -0.45
CA ALA A 50 3.44 0.85 0.64
C ALA A 50 3.03 0.08 1.90
N LEU A 51 4.06 -0.30 2.68
CA LEU A 51 3.92 -0.86 4.02
C LEU A 51 4.53 0.13 5.01
N VAL A 52 3.70 0.70 5.89
CA VAL A 52 4.08 1.75 6.83
C VAL A 52 4.29 1.17 8.22
N TYR A 53 5.50 1.29 8.75
CA TYR A 53 5.86 0.81 10.09
C TYR A 53 5.42 1.77 11.21
N GLY A 54 5.40 3.07 10.91
CA GLY A 54 5.02 4.08 11.88
C GLY A 54 6.10 4.40 12.92
N GLY A 55 7.37 4.06 12.67
CA GLY A 55 8.48 4.35 13.58
C GLY A 55 8.57 5.83 13.93
N THR A 56 8.93 6.16 15.18
CA THR A 56 9.00 7.55 15.64
C THR A 56 10.34 8.19 15.41
N ASP A 57 11.43 7.42 15.47
CA ASP A 57 12.80 7.91 15.21
C ASP A 57 13.19 7.72 13.74
N ASP A 58 12.87 6.58 13.18
CA ASP A 58 12.97 6.30 11.75
C ASP A 58 11.67 5.62 11.29
N ASN A 59 10.87 6.33 10.52
CA ASN A 59 9.68 5.75 9.93
C ASN A 59 10.03 5.07 8.61
N ILE A 60 10.12 3.77 8.67
CA ILE A 60 10.41 2.89 7.53
C ILE A 60 9.13 2.66 6.75
N ILE A 61 9.19 2.86 5.45
CA ILE A 61 8.09 2.64 4.52
C ILE A 61 8.61 1.83 3.33
N TYR A 62 8.19 0.57 3.22
CA TYR A 62 8.52 -0.25 2.06
C TYR A 62 7.62 0.12 0.89
N LEU A 63 8.25 0.41 -0.24
CA LEU A 63 7.59 0.79 -1.48
C LEU A 63 7.52 -0.37 -2.46
N ASN A 64 6.44 -0.42 -3.23
CA ASN A 64 6.18 -1.44 -4.21
C ASN A 64 5.58 -0.88 -5.49
N ASP A 65 5.93 -1.48 -6.63
CA ASP A 65 5.27 -1.26 -7.93
C ASP A 65 4.95 -2.61 -8.55
N ILE A 66 3.71 -2.81 -8.98
CA ILE A 66 3.22 -4.09 -9.53
C ILE A 66 3.98 -4.54 -10.79
N THR A 67 4.61 -3.60 -11.49
CA THR A 67 5.36 -3.88 -12.74
C THR A 67 6.84 -4.13 -12.52
N PHE A 68 7.34 -4.06 -11.26
CA PHE A 68 8.76 -4.20 -10.99
C PHE A 68 9.17 -5.66 -10.78
N TRP A 69 9.58 -6.31 -11.87
CA TRP A 69 9.99 -7.71 -11.95
C TRP A 69 11.37 -7.85 -12.57
N THR A 70 12.02 -9.01 -12.35
CA THR A 70 13.27 -9.36 -13.03
C THR A 70 13.02 -9.76 -14.48
N GLY A 71 14.07 -9.67 -15.31
CA GLY A 71 14.16 -10.27 -16.64
C GLY A 71 13.25 -9.65 -17.70
N LYS A 72 13.09 -10.41 -18.75
CA LYS A 72 12.38 -10.08 -19.99
C LYS A 72 11.32 -11.13 -20.30
N PRO A 73 10.45 -10.93 -21.33
CA PRO A 73 9.51 -11.95 -21.79
C PRO A 73 10.19 -13.27 -22.08
N VAL A 74 9.60 -14.37 -21.61
CA VAL A 74 10.13 -15.72 -21.76
C VAL A 74 10.01 -16.18 -23.22
N ASP A 75 11.05 -16.84 -23.75
CA ASP A 75 10.94 -17.56 -25.01
C ASP A 75 10.00 -18.77 -24.83
N ARG A 76 8.86 -18.74 -25.51
CA ARG A 76 7.83 -19.79 -25.43
C ARG A 76 8.21 -21.07 -26.18
N ASN A 77 9.32 -21.07 -26.90
CA ASN A 77 9.76 -22.20 -27.73
C ASN A 77 10.96 -22.98 -27.15
N LEU A 78 11.33 -22.71 -25.89
CA LEU A 78 12.48 -23.37 -25.26
C LEU A 78 12.31 -24.87 -25.13
N ASP A 79 11.09 -25.37 -24.90
CA ASP A 79 10.81 -26.77 -24.57
C ASP A 79 10.04 -27.49 -25.70
N LYS A 80 10.56 -27.41 -26.92
CA LYS A 80 9.91 -28.01 -28.12
C LYS A 80 9.63 -29.51 -27.96
N ASP A 81 10.49 -30.23 -27.24
CA ASP A 81 10.43 -31.68 -27.04
C ASP A 81 9.72 -32.08 -25.74
N ALA A 82 9.19 -31.12 -24.96
CA ALA A 82 8.50 -31.39 -23.69
C ALA A 82 7.41 -32.46 -23.80
N HIS A 83 6.65 -32.45 -24.91
CA HIS A 83 5.57 -33.39 -25.15
C HIS A 83 6.03 -34.85 -25.21
N THR A 84 7.29 -35.12 -25.56
CA THR A 84 7.85 -36.47 -25.65
C THR A 84 8.09 -37.12 -24.29
N TRP A 85 8.13 -36.32 -23.22
CA TRP A 85 8.32 -36.78 -21.85
C TRP A 85 7.02 -37.18 -21.16
N ILE A 86 5.86 -36.66 -21.63
CA ILE A 86 4.55 -36.92 -21.04
C ILE A 86 4.23 -38.43 -20.94
N PRO A 87 4.48 -39.27 -21.98
CA PRO A 87 4.22 -40.72 -21.86
C PRO A 87 5.09 -41.39 -20.78
N LYS A 88 6.36 -41.01 -20.66
CA LYS A 88 7.26 -41.54 -19.64
C LYS A 88 6.88 -41.19 -18.22
N ILE A 89 6.41 -39.96 -18.03
CA ILE A 89 5.90 -39.48 -16.73
C ILE A 89 4.64 -40.30 -16.35
N ARG A 90 3.72 -40.53 -17.31
CA ARG A 90 2.54 -41.33 -17.10
C ARG A 90 2.86 -42.78 -16.74
N GLU A 91 3.85 -43.39 -17.44
CA GLU A 91 4.31 -44.74 -17.16
C GLU A 91 4.85 -44.86 -15.72
N ALA A 92 5.69 -43.89 -15.29
CA ALA A 92 6.21 -43.87 -13.92
C ALA A 92 5.05 -43.74 -12.90
N LEU A 93 4.06 -42.86 -13.15
CA LEU A 93 2.90 -42.73 -12.29
C LEU A 93 2.03 -43.98 -12.21
N PHE A 94 1.82 -44.69 -13.34
CA PHE A 94 1.07 -45.96 -13.36
C PHE A 94 1.79 -47.08 -12.63
N ASN A 95 3.13 -47.03 -12.59
CA ASN A 95 3.95 -47.95 -11.82
C ASN A 95 4.15 -47.54 -10.36
N GLU A 96 3.49 -46.49 -9.91
CA GLU A 96 3.61 -45.90 -8.57
C GLU A 96 5.03 -45.43 -8.22
N ASP A 97 5.90 -45.23 -9.24
CA ASP A 97 7.24 -44.66 -9.07
C ASP A 97 7.16 -43.12 -9.10
N TYR A 98 6.72 -42.58 -7.99
CA TYR A 98 6.53 -41.12 -7.83
C TYR A 98 7.86 -40.35 -7.85
N ALA A 99 8.96 -40.98 -7.38
CA ALA A 99 10.25 -40.33 -7.39
C ALA A 99 10.78 -40.17 -8.84
N GLN A 100 10.56 -41.17 -9.69
CA GLN A 100 10.90 -41.08 -11.13
C GLN A 100 9.99 -40.08 -11.84
N ALA A 101 8.69 -40.11 -11.56
CA ALA A 101 7.71 -39.16 -12.14
C ALA A 101 8.06 -37.70 -11.79
N ASP A 102 8.43 -37.42 -10.54
CA ASP A 102 8.87 -36.12 -10.08
C ASP A 102 10.13 -35.62 -10.77
N SER A 103 11.11 -36.52 -10.94
CA SER A 103 12.34 -36.22 -11.71
C SER A 103 12.08 -35.94 -13.18
N LEU A 104 11.18 -36.71 -13.82
CA LEU A 104 10.88 -36.57 -15.25
C LEU A 104 10.03 -35.33 -15.56
N GLN A 105 9.19 -34.86 -14.63
CA GLN A 105 8.38 -33.67 -14.85
C GLN A 105 9.20 -32.39 -15.07
N LEU A 106 10.44 -32.33 -14.60
CA LEU A 106 11.34 -31.20 -14.83
C LEU A 106 11.58 -30.94 -16.34
N HIS A 107 11.42 -31.97 -17.19
CA HIS A 107 11.55 -31.84 -18.65
C HIS A 107 10.30 -31.18 -19.31
N VAL A 108 9.18 -31.05 -18.59
CA VAL A 108 7.93 -30.43 -19.09
C VAL A 108 7.58 -29.16 -18.35
N GLN A 109 8.30 -28.84 -17.29
CA GLN A 109 8.02 -27.69 -16.44
C GLN A 109 8.41 -26.37 -17.09
N GLY A 110 9.43 -26.38 -17.97
CA GLY A 110 10.00 -25.15 -18.52
C GLY A 110 10.83 -24.35 -17.52
N PRO A 111 11.36 -23.20 -17.90
CA PRO A 111 12.09 -22.32 -17.01
C PRO A 111 11.18 -21.71 -15.95
N ASN A 112 11.74 -21.40 -14.79
CA ASN A 112 11.02 -20.67 -13.76
C ASN A 112 10.58 -19.30 -14.27
N SER A 113 9.45 -18.81 -13.74
CA SER A 113 8.98 -17.46 -13.99
C SER A 113 9.97 -16.42 -13.45
N GLN A 114 9.86 -15.19 -13.93
CA GLN A 114 10.60 -14.06 -13.38
C GLN A 114 10.15 -13.76 -11.95
N PHE A 115 11.00 -13.05 -11.18
CA PHE A 115 10.78 -12.77 -9.77
C PHE A 115 10.27 -11.33 -9.60
N PHE A 116 9.23 -11.18 -8.79
CA PHE A 116 8.83 -9.90 -8.25
C PHE A 116 9.93 -9.32 -7.35
N GLN A 117 10.15 -8.00 -7.39
CA GLN A 117 11.14 -7.32 -6.58
C GLN A 117 10.57 -6.13 -5.82
N PRO A 118 10.98 -5.91 -4.55
CA PRO A 118 10.65 -4.69 -3.82
C PRO A 118 11.27 -3.48 -4.54
N LEU A 119 10.50 -2.39 -4.64
CA LEU A 119 10.95 -1.17 -5.31
C LEU A 119 12.03 -0.45 -4.49
N GLY A 120 11.86 -0.40 -3.18
CA GLY A 120 12.80 0.26 -2.28
C GLY A 120 12.17 0.61 -0.94
N THR A 121 12.94 1.33 -0.13
CA THR A 121 12.56 1.76 1.21
C THR A 121 12.70 3.26 1.33
N LEU A 122 11.63 3.92 1.74
CA LEU A 122 11.64 5.32 2.16
C LEU A 122 11.90 5.37 3.66
N HIS A 123 12.87 6.15 4.06
CA HIS A 123 13.21 6.51 5.44
C HIS A 123 12.81 7.94 5.72
N ILE A 124 12.01 8.17 6.75
CA ILE A 124 11.73 9.48 7.30
C ILE A 124 12.28 9.50 8.72
N LYS A 125 13.54 9.92 8.83
CA LYS A 125 14.28 9.93 10.10
C LYS A 125 14.05 11.25 10.83
N ASP A 126 13.43 11.18 12.00
CA ASP A 126 13.27 12.35 12.88
C ASP A 126 14.64 12.77 13.42
N LEU A 127 14.94 14.05 13.36
CA LEU A 127 16.17 14.65 13.87
C LEU A 127 15.95 15.32 15.24
N SER A 128 14.70 15.37 15.70
CA SER A 128 14.35 15.88 17.03
C SER A 128 14.74 14.87 18.09
N LEU A 129 15.21 15.36 19.21
CA LEU A 129 15.50 14.54 20.41
C LEU A 129 14.28 14.59 21.34
N GLY A 130 14.16 13.60 22.22
CA GLY A 130 13.18 13.61 23.29
C GLY A 130 12.32 12.37 23.41
N ALA A 131 11.63 12.26 24.54
CA ALA A 131 10.82 11.11 24.88
C ALA A 131 9.50 11.09 24.08
N VAL A 132 9.16 9.93 23.55
CA VAL A 132 7.89 9.68 22.87
C VAL A 132 6.86 9.13 23.86
N ARG A 133 5.61 9.64 23.77
CA ARG A 133 4.46 9.20 24.57
C ARG A 133 3.19 9.22 23.74
N ASP A 134 2.17 8.56 24.24
CA ASP A 134 0.80 8.56 23.69
C ASP A 134 0.76 8.21 22.20
N TYR A 135 1.52 7.18 21.83
CA TYR A 135 1.60 6.71 20.46
C TYR A 135 0.32 5.96 20.09
N HIS A 136 -0.20 6.27 18.91
CA HIS A 136 -1.31 5.56 18.30
C HIS A 136 -1.15 5.57 16.78
N ARG A 137 -1.36 4.42 16.14
CA ARG A 137 -1.47 4.31 14.67
C ARG A 137 -2.70 3.52 14.29
N SER A 138 -3.29 3.87 13.16
CA SER A 138 -4.51 3.23 12.66
C SER A 138 -4.56 3.21 11.14
N LEU A 139 -5.25 2.21 10.60
CA LEU A 139 -5.68 2.15 9.20
C LEU A 139 -7.20 2.09 9.18
N SER A 140 -7.84 3.12 8.64
CA SER A 140 -9.27 3.11 8.36
C SER A 140 -9.53 2.36 7.06
N LEU A 141 -10.28 1.26 7.14
CA LEU A 141 -10.71 0.51 5.95
C LEU A 141 -11.80 1.25 5.17
N ASP A 142 -12.58 2.12 5.83
CA ASP A 142 -13.63 2.93 5.18
C ASP A 142 -13.06 4.02 4.27
N SER A 143 -11.82 4.42 4.48
CA SER A 143 -11.19 5.53 3.73
C SER A 143 -9.82 5.19 3.16
N ALA A 144 -9.31 3.98 3.41
CA ALA A 144 -7.98 3.53 3.00
C ALA A 144 -6.87 4.55 3.34
N ILE A 145 -6.92 5.12 4.55
CA ILE A 145 -5.94 6.06 5.08
C ILE A 145 -5.30 5.53 6.35
N ILE A 146 -3.97 5.61 6.41
CA ILE A 146 -3.21 5.39 7.63
C ILE A 146 -3.04 6.73 8.33
N LYS A 147 -3.20 6.72 9.65
CA LYS A 147 -2.88 7.84 10.53
C LYS A 147 -2.05 7.33 11.69
N ASP A 148 -1.02 8.07 12.03
CA ASP A 148 -0.34 7.91 13.31
C ASP A 148 -0.21 9.24 14.05
N ARG A 149 -0.15 9.15 15.37
CA ARG A 149 -0.06 10.28 16.28
C ARG A 149 0.76 9.90 17.49
N TYR A 150 1.65 10.78 17.90
CA TYR A 150 2.40 10.66 19.14
C TYR A 150 2.75 12.04 19.70
N MET A 151 3.24 12.06 20.94
CA MET A 151 3.82 13.25 21.55
C MET A 151 5.32 13.07 21.64
N ARG A 152 6.09 14.08 21.21
CA ARG A 152 7.54 14.19 21.46
C ARG A 152 7.80 15.47 22.22
N ASP A 153 8.38 15.35 23.41
CA ASP A 153 8.62 16.48 24.34
C ASP A 153 7.43 17.41 24.56
N GLY A 154 6.22 16.80 24.72
CA GLY A 154 4.98 17.53 24.93
C GLY A 154 4.37 18.16 23.68
N LYS A 155 5.01 18.05 22.51
CA LYS A 155 4.46 18.49 21.22
C LYS A 155 3.84 17.32 20.47
N VAL A 156 2.67 17.56 19.87
CA VAL A 156 1.96 16.56 19.07
C VAL A 156 2.56 16.48 17.69
N VAL A 157 2.85 15.27 17.23
CA VAL A 157 3.20 14.94 15.85
C VAL A 157 2.10 14.06 15.27
N THR A 158 1.63 14.35 14.07
CA THR A 158 0.66 13.53 13.32
C THR A 158 1.18 13.26 11.92
N ARG A 159 0.90 12.06 11.42
CA ARG A 159 1.24 11.67 10.06
C ARG A 159 0.05 10.99 9.41
N GLU A 160 -0.18 11.25 8.14
CA GLU A 160 -1.28 10.69 7.34
C GLU A 160 -0.71 10.15 6.03
N TYR A 161 -1.22 8.98 5.58
CA TYR A 161 -0.73 8.28 4.40
C TYR A 161 -1.89 7.70 3.61
N PHE A 162 -1.90 7.91 2.31
CA PHE A 162 -2.82 7.22 1.40
C PHE A 162 -2.19 7.01 0.02
N ALA A 163 -2.76 6.09 -0.76
CA ALA A 163 -2.36 5.82 -2.14
C ALA A 163 -3.55 6.13 -3.06
N SER A 164 -3.42 7.17 -3.88
CA SER A 164 -4.45 7.60 -4.85
C SER A 164 -4.30 6.87 -6.18
N ASN A 165 -5.36 6.19 -6.63
CA ASN A 165 -5.40 5.57 -7.95
C ASN A 165 -5.59 6.62 -9.06
N PRO A 166 -6.53 7.58 -8.96
CA PRO A 166 -6.72 8.59 -9.99
C PRO A 166 -5.47 9.43 -10.27
N ASP A 167 -4.66 9.68 -9.23
CA ASP A 167 -3.48 10.53 -9.29
C ASP A 167 -2.17 9.73 -9.40
N LYS A 168 -2.22 8.39 -9.33
CA LYS A 168 -1.08 7.46 -9.43
C LYS A 168 0.06 7.75 -8.45
N LEU A 169 -0.27 8.23 -7.25
CA LEU A 169 0.71 8.63 -6.24
C LEU A 169 0.42 8.03 -4.87
N ILE A 170 1.47 8.03 -4.02
CA ILE A 170 1.33 7.91 -2.58
C ILE A 170 1.58 9.29 -1.98
N ALA A 171 0.68 9.73 -1.10
CA ALA A 171 0.79 10.99 -0.39
C ALA A 171 1.05 10.74 1.10
N ILE A 172 2.00 11.49 1.66
CA ILE A 172 2.33 11.49 3.08
C ILE A 172 2.29 12.92 3.59
N ARG A 173 1.57 13.18 4.67
CA ARG A 173 1.54 14.47 5.34
C ARG A 173 2.04 14.34 6.77
N LEU A 174 3.02 15.15 7.13
CA LEU A 174 3.58 15.27 8.47
C LEU A 174 3.14 16.61 9.05
N ARG A 175 2.69 16.64 10.30
CA ARG A 175 2.32 17.86 11.02
C ARG A 175 2.85 17.84 12.44
N GLY A 176 3.34 18.98 12.93
CA GLY A 176 3.88 19.18 14.26
C GLY A 176 5.17 19.99 14.24
N ASP A 177 6.13 19.64 15.06
CA ASP A 177 7.49 20.20 15.06
C ASP A 177 8.37 19.28 14.18
N ILE A 178 8.45 19.58 12.88
CA ILE A 178 9.05 18.69 11.90
C ILE A 178 10.49 19.08 11.64
N ASN A 179 11.39 18.21 12.05
CA ASN A 179 12.81 18.23 11.73
C ASN A 179 13.21 16.84 11.30
N CYS A 180 13.28 16.56 10.01
CA CYS A 180 13.51 15.20 9.53
C CYS A 180 14.43 15.13 8.33
N ARG A 181 15.05 13.95 8.17
CA ARG A 181 15.80 13.58 6.97
C ARG A 181 15.01 12.54 6.20
N ILE A 182 14.90 12.76 4.90
CA ILE A 182 14.21 11.87 3.96
C ILE A 182 15.27 11.23 3.08
N ALA A 183 15.27 9.90 3.00
CA ALA A 183 16.20 9.13 2.17
C ALA A 183 15.48 7.95 1.51
N LEU A 184 15.99 7.55 0.34
CA LEU A 184 15.57 6.35 -0.38
C LEU A 184 16.73 5.36 -0.43
N THR A 185 16.43 4.08 -0.19
CA THR A 185 17.36 2.96 -0.37
C THR A 185 16.66 1.84 -1.14
N ALA A 186 17.42 0.97 -1.80
CA ALA A 186 16.88 -0.23 -2.43
C ALA A 186 17.88 -1.39 -2.34
N GLN A 187 17.38 -2.61 -2.43
CA GLN A 187 18.21 -3.83 -2.47
C GLN A 187 18.74 -4.14 -3.88
N VAL A 188 18.17 -3.48 -4.89
CA VAL A 188 18.57 -3.60 -6.30
C VAL A 188 19.60 -2.51 -6.68
N PRO A 189 20.31 -2.64 -7.80
CA PRO A 189 21.19 -1.58 -8.31
C PRO A 189 20.43 -0.28 -8.53
N HIS A 190 20.88 0.80 -7.86
CA HIS A 190 20.21 2.10 -7.91
C HIS A 190 21.16 3.27 -7.69
N GLN A 191 20.71 4.45 -8.04
CA GLN A 191 21.32 5.73 -7.74
C GLN A 191 20.26 6.68 -7.20
N VAL A 192 20.63 7.50 -6.21
CA VAL A 192 19.75 8.54 -5.65
C VAL A 192 20.37 9.90 -5.89
N LYS A 193 19.55 10.84 -6.31
CA LYS A 193 19.91 12.27 -6.44
C LYS A 193 18.91 13.10 -5.64
N ALA A 194 19.40 14.09 -4.93
CA ALA A 194 18.60 15.01 -4.14
C ALA A 194 18.79 16.45 -4.60
N ILE A 195 17.69 17.19 -4.66
CA ILE A 195 17.65 18.65 -4.71
C ILE A 195 16.74 19.12 -3.56
N PRO A 196 16.75 20.39 -3.14
CA PRO A 196 16.02 20.82 -1.94
C PRO A 196 14.51 20.48 -1.90
N THR A 197 13.86 20.26 -3.05
CA THR A 197 12.43 19.97 -3.13
C THR A 197 12.11 18.59 -3.65
N GLN A 198 13.13 17.78 -3.97
CA GLN A 198 12.89 16.49 -4.63
C GLN A 198 14.01 15.49 -4.39
N LEU A 199 13.60 14.22 -4.20
CA LEU A 199 14.47 13.05 -4.31
C LEU A 199 14.12 12.27 -5.57
N THR A 200 15.14 11.77 -6.28
CA THR A 200 14.96 10.91 -7.44
C THR A 200 15.84 9.67 -7.28
N MET A 201 15.24 8.51 -7.29
CA MET A 201 15.94 7.23 -7.31
C MET A 201 15.68 6.54 -8.66
N THR A 202 16.77 6.18 -9.34
CA THR A 202 16.72 5.40 -10.60
C THR A 202 17.51 4.11 -10.44
N GLY A 203 17.09 3.06 -11.13
CA GLY A 203 17.77 1.78 -11.05
C GLY A 203 17.13 0.76 -11.98
N HIS A 204 17.48 -0.50 -11.76
CA HIS A 204 16.92 -1.61 -12.52
C HIS A 204 16.77 -2.85 -11.63
N ALA A 205 15.89 -3.76 -12.03
CA ALA A 205 15.72 -5.04 -11.37
C ALA A 205 17.00 -5.86 -11.44
N THR A 206 17.18 -6.78 -10.49
CA THR A 206 18.36 -7.66 -10.43
C THR A 206 18.54 -8.44 -11.73
N GLY A 207 19.79 -8.61 -12.16
CA GLY A 207 20.17 -9.28 -13.39
C GLY A 207 20.89 -8.36 -14.38
N ASP A 208 20.91 -8.74 -15.66
CA ASP A 208 21.51 -7.93 -16.71
C ASP A 208 20.70 -6.63 -16.91
N PRO A 209 21.30 -5.43 -16.75
CA PRO A 209 20.61 -4.18 -16.96
C PRO A 209 20.07 -4.01 -18.39
N GLN A 210 20.61 -4.73 -19.38
CA GLN A 210 20.10 -4.68 -20.74
C GLN A 210 18.85 -5.54 -20.97
N GLU A 211 18.50 -6.37 -20.00
CA GLU A 211 17.36 -7.30 -20.06
C GLU A 211 16.38 -7.14 -18.89
N SER A 212 16.63 -6.20 -17.97
CA SER A 212 15.85 -6.01 -16.77
C SER A 212 14.96 -4.77 -16.84
N ILE A 213 13.86 -4.77 -16.05
CA ILE A 213 13.00 -3.60 -15.92
C ILE A 213 13.74 -2.51 -15.16
N HIS A 214 13.74 -1.32 -15.71
CA HIS A 214 14.26 -0.09 -15.09
C HIS A 214 13.11 0.67 -14.39
N PHE A 215 13.47 1.49 -13.40
CA PHE A 215 12.52 2.31 -12.67
C PHE A 215 13.02 3.71 -12.41
N CYS A 216 12.08 4.62 -12.15
CA CYS A 216 12.31 5.96 -11.67
C CYS A 216 11.29 6.28 -10.57
N THR A 217 11.76 6.34 -9.32
CA THR A 217 10.96 6.79 -8.18
C THR A 217 11.29 8.23 -7.89
N MET A 218 10.29 9.10 -7.82
CA MET A 218 10.47 10.50 -7.46
C MET A 218 9.62 10.87 -6.25
N ILE A 219 10.19 11.64 -5.34
CA ILE A 219 9.49 12.20 -4.17
C ILE A 219 9.58 13.72 -4.29
N SER A 220 8.43 14.38 -4.44
CA SER A 220 8.31 15.84 -4.33
C SER A 220 7.96 16.20 -2.90
N VAL A 221 8.61 17.27 -2.38
CA VAL A 221 8.41 17.78 -1.02
C VAL A 221 7.83 19.18 -1.07
N LYS A 222 6.73 19.40 -0.36
CA LYS A 222 6.15 20.71 -0.05
C LYS A 222 6.20 20.94 1.45
N THR A 223 6.69 22.06 1.92
CA THR A 223 6.79 22.36 3.34
C THR A 223 6.78 23.86 3.58
N ASP A 224 6.37 24.27 4.78
CA ASP A 224 6.49 25.63 5.29
C ASP A 224 7.83 25.91 5.99
N GLY A 225 8.68 24.86 6.15
CA GLY A 225 10.00 24.95 6.73
C GLY A 225 11.12 25.13 5.69
N GLU A 226 12.35 25.01 6.16
CA GLU A 226 13.55 25.07 5.34
C GLU A 226 13.93 23.70 4.81
N THR A 227 14.41 23.64 3.58
CA THR A 227 14.89 22.41 2.96
C THR A 227 16.34 22.50 2.51
N SER A 228 17.10 21.45 2.73
CA SER A 228 18.45 21.29 2.20
C SER A 228 18.64 19.90 1.62
N ALA A 229 19.54 19.76 0.66
CA ALA A 229 19.85 18.49 0.04
C ALA A 229 21.32 18.14 0.22
N SER A 230 21.58 16.86 0.43
CA SER A 230 22.90 16.24 0.26
C SER A 230 22.85 15.33 -0.96
N ASP A 231 23.91 14.60 -1.28
CA ASP A 231 23.99 13.78 -2.50
C ASP A 231 22.80 12.79 -2.65
N SER A 232 22.34 12.22 -1.55
CA SER A 232 21.33 11.13 -1.55
C SER A 232 20.19 11.33 -0.55
N SER A 233 20.10 12.46 0.13
CA SER A 233 19.05 12.74 1.10
C SER A 233 18.61 14.19 1.11
N LEU A 234 17.36 14.41 1.54
CA LEU A 234 16.76 15.72 1.73
C LEU A 234 16.49 15.92 3.23
N THR A 235 16.80 17.07 3.76
CA THR A 235 16.52 17.44 5.14
C THR A 235 15.52 18.58 5.18
N ILE A 236 14.51 18.47 6.05
CA ILE A 236 13.52 19.49 6.38
C ILE A 236 13.79 19.93 7.81
N THR A 237 13.80 21.24 8.06
CA THR A 237 13.96 21.81 9.39
C THR A 237 12.96 22.93 9.65
N ASN A 238 12.58 23.10 10.91
CA ASN A 238 11.70 24.18 11.38
C ASN A 238 10.35 24.23 10.67
N ALA A 239 9.79 23.07 10.29
CA ALA A 239 8.49 23.00 9.62
C ALA A 239 7.36 22.67 10.60
N HIS A 240 6.16 23.20 10.32
CA HIS A 240 4.92 22.77 10.97
C HIS A 240 4.15 21.78 10.10
N GLU A 241 4.35 21.83 8.80
CA GLU A 241 3.79 20.88 7.85
C GLU A 241 4.84 20.50 6.78
N ALA A 242 4.90 19.22 6.48
CA ALA A 242 5.62 18.71 5.32
C ALA A 242 4.76 17.67 4.60
N ILE A 243 4.69 17.76 3.28
CA ILE A 243 3.94 16.86 2.42
C ILE A 243 4.90 16.24 1.41
N LEU A 244 4.86 14.91 1.32
CA LEU A 244 5.62 14.13 0.37
C LEU A 244 4.64 13.49 -0.62
N TYR A 245 4.89 13.70 -1.92
CA TYR A 245 4.21 12.99 -2.99
C TYR A 245 5.20 12.04 -3.65
N ILE A 246 4.88 10.77 -3.68
CA ILE A 246 5.72 9.69 -4.19
C ILE A 246 5.08 9.14 -5.44
N ILE A 247 5.80 9.11 -6.53
CA ILE A 247 5.44 8.46 -7.78
C ILE A 247 6.53 7.45 -8.17
N ASN A 248 6.15 6.47 -8.97
CA ASN A 248 7.10 5.56 -9.61
C ASN A 248 6.63 5.20 -11.01
N GLU A 249 7.58 5.18 -11.94
CA GLU A 249 7.37 4.68 -13.28
C GLU A 249 8.45 3.64 -13.63
N THR A 250 8.06 2.63 -14.41
CA THR A 250 8.95 1.57 -14.84
C THR A 250 9.04 1.49 -16.36
N SER A 251 10.09 0.86 -16.86
CA SER A 251 10.27 0.59 -18.28
C SER A 251 9.33 -0.49 -18.83
N PHE A 252 8.49 -1.09 -17.96
CA PHE A 252 7.50 -2.07 -18.37
C PHE A 252 6.50 -1.48 -19.37
N ASN A 253 6.37 -2.11 -20.54
CA ASN A 253 5.51 -1.63 -21.64
C ASN A 253 4.57 -2.74 -22.15
N GLY A 254 4.29 -3.74 -21.34
CA GLY A 254 3.47 -4.89 -21.69
C GLY A 254 4.21 -6.23 -21.51
N PHE A 255 3.45 -7.30 -21.31
CA PHE A 255 3.98 -8.63 -21.02
C PHE A 255 4.81 -9.27 -22.14
N ASP A 256 4.67 -8.77 -23.37
CA ASP A 256 5.33 -9.25 -24.60
C ASP A 256 6.42 -8.30 -25.10
N LYS A 257 6.71 -7.22 -24.40
CA LYS A 257 7.68 -6.20 -24.79
C LYS A 257 8.98 -6.34 -24.04
N HIS A 258 10.08 -6.16 -24.74
CA HIS A 258 11.39 -6.14 -24.13
C HIS A 258 11.57 -4.88 -23.27
N PRO A 259 11.98 -5.03 -21.98
CA PRO A 259 11.95 -3.93 -21.01
C PRO A 259 12.91 -2.78 -21.32
N VAL A 260 13.91 -2.98 -22.18
CA VAL A 260 14.89 -1.96 -22.55
C VAL A 260 14.67 -1.48 -23.99
N SER A 261 14.72 -2.38 -24.98
CA SER A 261 14.62 -1.99 -26.40
C SER A 261 13.21 -1.56 -26.83
N GLN A 262 12.19 -1.93 -26.07
CA GLN A 262 10.77 -1.57 -26.28
C GLN A 262 10.17 -0.95 -25.03
N SER A 263 11.00 -0.27 -24.22
CA SER A 263 10.59 0.30 -22.93
C SER A 263 9.50 1.36 -23.07
N ALA A 264 8.67 1.49 -22.01
CA ALA A 264 7.91 2.72 -21.80
C ALA A 264 8.87 3.91 -21.54
N PRO A 265 8.49 5.14 -21.88
CA PRO A 265 9.29 6.33 -21.59
C PRO A 265 9.21 6.72 -20.10
N TYR A 266 9.63 5.81 -19.23
CA TYR A 266 9.41 5.88 -17.78
C TYR A 266 10.02 7.10 -17.09
N LEU A 267 11.15 7.62 -17.58
CA LEU A 267 11.77 8.84 -17.05
C LEU A 267 10.92 10.08 -17.34
N GLU A 268 10.38 10.16 -18.57
CA GLU A 268 9.50 11.25 -18.97
C GLU A 268 8.15 11.16 -18.27
N ASN A 269 7.58 9.96 -18.17
CA ASN A 269 6.33 9.73 -17.44
C ASN A 269 6.49 10.14 -15.97
N ALA A 270 7.57 9.72 -15.30
CA ALA A 270 7.84 10.10 -13.92
C ALA A 270 7.99 11.61 -13.74
N ALA A 271 8.67 12.29 -14.68
CA ALA A 271 8.80 13.74 -14.64
C ALA A 271 7.46 14.46 -14.81
N ASN A 272 6.60 13.97 -15.69
CA ASN A 272 5.26 14.51 -15.90
C ASN A 272 4.35 14.26 -14.69
N ASP A 273 4.35 13.06 -14.14
CA ASP A 273 3.51 12.70 -12.99
C ASP A 273 3.92 13.51 -11.73
N ILE A 274 5.23 13.65 -11.46
CA ILE A 274 5.67 14.47 -10.33
C ILE A 274 5.38 15.95 -10.52
N TRP A 275 5.45 16.47 -11.76
CA TRP A 275 5.10 17.86 -12.06
C TRP A 275 3.62 18.15 -11.76
N HIS A 276 2.72 17.22 -12.03
CA HIS A 276 1.29 17.35 -11.71
C HIS A 276 1.02 17.49 -10.22
N THR A 277 1.87 16.94 -9.36
CA THR A 277 1.71 17.09 -7.90
C THR A 277 1.87 18.54 -7.42
N GLN A 278 2.47 19.41 -8.24
CA GLN A 278 2.71 20.82 -7.89
C GLN A 278 1.42 21.64 -7.88
N ASN A 279 0.43 21.24 -8.65
CA ASN A 279 -0.76 22.04 -8.96
C ASN A 279 -1.95 21.78 -8.03
N ASP A 280 -1.80 20.87 -7.05
CA ASP A 280 -2.90 20.53 -6.16
C ASP A 280 -2.44 20.40 -4.70
N SER A 281 -3.42 20.36 -3.79
CA SER A 281 -3.21 20.21 -2.36
C SER A 281 -3.32 18.74 -1.92
N PHE A 282 -2.83 18.43 -0.72
CA PHE A 282 -3.03 17.13 -0.09
C PHE A 282 -4.52 16.77 0.02
N ASP A 283 -5.35 17.72 0.42
CA ASP A 283 -6.80 17.50 0.59
C ASP A 283 -7.52 17.35 -0.74
N GLY A 284 -7.04 17.96 -1.83
CA GLY A 284 -7.52 17.74 -3.19
C GLY A 284 -7.26 16.31 -3.66
N PHE A 285 -6.03 15.81 -3.49
CA PHE A 285 -5.67 14.42 -3.77
C PHE A 285 -6.45 13.44 -2.89
N TYR A 286 -6.60 13.73 -1.61
CA TYR A 286 -7.36 12.90 -0.68
C TYR A 286 -8.84 12.80 -1.08
N SER A 287 -9.45 13.89 -1.51
CA SER A 287 -10.85 13.90 -1.95
C SER A 287 -11.08 13.00 -3.17
N ARG A 288 -10.17 13.02 -4.15
CA ARG A 288 -10.23 12.13 -5.34
C ARG A 288 -9.97 10.67 -4.98
N HIS A 289 -8.96 10.42 -4.13
CA HIS A 289 -8.69 9.11 -3.58
C HIS A 289 -9.93 8.52 -2.90
N LEU A 290 -10.56 9.30 -2.01
CA LEU A 290 -11.73 8.84 -1.27
C LEU A 290 -12.93 8.57 -2.19
N ALA A 291 -13.19 9.42 -3.17
CA ALA A 291 -14.27 9.23 -4.13
C ALA A 291 -14.08 7.96 -4.98
N ASP A 292 -12.86 7.72 -5.47
CA ASP A 292 -12.51 6.52 -6.23
C ASP A 292 -12.62 5.26 -5.36
N TYR A 293 -11.97 5.24 -4.21
CA TYR A 293 -11.95 4.12 -3.29
C TYR A 293 -13.37 3.70 -2.86
N LYS A 294 -14.19 4.65 -2.41
CA LYS A 294 -15.55 4.38 -1.95
C LYS A 294 -16.47 3.90 -3.08
N SER A 295 -16.22 4.32 -4.31
CA SER A 295 -16.98 3.82 -5.48
C SER A 295 -16.89 2.31 -5.66
N ILE A 296 -15.84 1.68 -5.12
CA ILE A 296 -15.60 0.24 -5.14
C ILE A 296 -15.91 -0.39 -3.77
N TYR A 297 -15.35 0.16 -2.69
CA TYR A 297 -15.43 -0.37 -1.34
C TYR A 297 -16.89 -0.47 -0.83
N ASP A 298 -17.70 0.57 -1.06
CA ASP A 298 -19.07 0.63 -0.57
C ASP A 298 -20.03 -0.33 -1.30
N ARG A 299 -19.57 -1.02 -2.35
CA ARG A 299 -20.39 -1.97 -3.13
C ARG A 299 -20.59 -3.33 -2.46
N VAL A 300 -19.69 -3.70 -1.55
CA VAL A 300 -19.74 -5.00 -0.85
C VAL A 300 -19.53 -4.77 0.63
N ARG A 301 -20.38 -5.41 1.43
CA ARG A 301 -20.32 -5.36 2.88
C ARG A 301 -20.60 -6.74 3.45
N LEU A 302 -19.77 -7.19 4.37
CA LEU A 302 -19.98 -8.39 5.16
C LEU A 302 -20.13 -8.01 6.63
N CYS A 303 -21.13 -8.57 7.32
CA CYS A 303 -21.29 -8.44 8.75
C CYS A 303 -21.78 -9.81 9.26
N LEU A 304 -20.95 -10.48 10.03
CA LEU A 304 -21.22 -11.86 10.52
C LEU A 304 -21.97 -11.86 11.86
N SER A 305 -21.93 -10.77 12.62
CA SER A 305 -22.57 -10.65 13.93
C SER A 305 -23.75 -9.68 13.91
N SER A 306 -24.84 -10.07 14.56
CA SER A 306 -26.00 -9.19 14.82
C SER A 306 -25.87 -8.43 16.15
N ASP A 307 -24.95 -8.84 17.03
CA ASP A 307 -24.77 -8.22 18.34
C ASP A 307 -23.78 -7.05 18.29
N MET A 308 -24.31 -5.84 18.35
CA MET A 308 -23.57 -4.58 18.30
C MET A 308 -22.99 -4.16 19.66
N SER A 309 -23.21 -4.93 20.72
CA SER A 309 -22.96 -4.50 22.10
C SER A 309 -21.48 -4.63 22.53
N SER A 310 -20.63 -5.34 21.80
CA SER A 310 -19.22 -5.52 22.14
C SER A 310 -18.31 -4.74 21.18
N SER A 311 -18.25 -3.41 21.36
CA SER A 311 -17.17 -2.62 20.78
C SER A 311 -15.90 -2.87 21.60
N TYR A 312 -15.01 -3.74 21.12
CA TYR A 312 -13.68 -3.81 21.68
C TYR A 312 -12.85 -2.62 21.18
N GLU A 313 -12.34 -1.82 22.09
CA GLU A 313 -11.54 -0.62 21.81
C GLU A 313 -10.06 -0.83 22.12
N GLY A 314 -9.47 -1.93 21.70
CA GLY A 314 -8.07 -2.23 21.97
C GLY A 314 -7.21 -2.36 20.71
N PRO A 315 -5.88 -2.53 20.88
CA PRO A 315 -4.98 -2.80 19.77
C PRO A 315 -5.32 -4.10 19.03
N THR A 316 -5.25 -4.09 17.71
CA THR A 316 -5.62 -5.21 16.83
C THR A 316 -4.77 -6.46 17.09
N ASP A 317 -3.48 -6.31 17.35
CA ASP A 317 -2.56 -7.40 17.66
C ASP A 317 -2.91 -8.09 18.98
N VAL A 318 -3.29 -7.33 20.02
CA VAL A 318 -3.76 -7.86 21.30
C VAL A 318 -5.04 -8.67 21.11
N LEU A 319 -5.97 -8.15 20.31
CA LEU A 319 -7.23 -8.81 20.02
C LEU A 319 -7.02 -10.10 19.23
N LEU A 320 -6.20 -10.07 18.18
CA LEU A 320 -5.86 -11.24 17.37
C LEU A 320 -5.20 -12.34 18.24
N LYS A 321 -4.27 -11.96 19.11
CA LYS A 321 -3.65 -12.90 20.03
C LYS A 321 -4.66 -13.51 21.00
N SER A 322 -5.53 -12.69 21.57
CA SER A 322 -6.58 -13.18 22.50
C SER A 322 -7.53 -14.15 21.81
N TYR A 323 -7.91 -13.89 20.57
CA TYR A 323 -8.73 -14.80 19.75
C TYR A 323 -8.01 -16.12 19.50
N THR A 324 -6.73 -16.10 19.12
CA THR A 324 -5.92 -17.29 18.85
C THR A 324 -5.73 -18.14 20.11
N ASP A 325 -5.49 -17.52 21.26
CA ASP A 325 -5.22 -18.21 22.51
C ASP A 325 -6.49 -18.78 23.19
N ASN A 326 -7.63 -18.09 23.06
CA ASN A 326 -8.85 -18.39 23.82
C ASN A 326 -10.04 -18.85 22.97
N GLY A 327 -9.97 -18.79 21.64
CA GLY A 327 -11.04 -19.19 20.73
C GLY A 327 -12.32 -18.36 20.87
N GLY A 328 -12.20 -17.10 21.27
CA GLY A 328 -13.34 -16.20 21.47
C GLY A 328 -13.95 -15.71 20.15
N GLN A 329 -15.24 -15.34 20.16
CA GLN A 329 -15.85 -14.60 19.06
C GLN A 329 -15.49 -13.11 19.21
N SER A 330 -15.09 -12.49 18.10
CA SER A 330 -14.82 -11.06 18.05
C SER A 330 -15.33 -10.47 16.75
N ARG A 331 -16.27 -9.55 16.87
CA ARG A 331 -16.77 -8.78 15.74
C ARG A 331 -15.66 -7.98 15.04
N TYR A 332 -14.65 -7.61 15.77
CA TYR A 332 -13.53 -6.83 15.24
C TYR A 332 -12.64 -7.62 14.27
N LEU A 333 -12.67 -8.96 14.35
CA LEU A 333 -11.90 -9.85 13.48
C LEU A 333 -12.72 -10.39 12.30
N GLU A 334 -13.98 -9.96 12.15
CA GLU A 334 -14.81 -10.28 11.01
C GLU A 334 -14.35 -9.54 9.74
#